data_539e9e14fb9be7aaa362f7d561dc52b2
#
_entry.id   539e9e14fb9be7aaa362f7d561dc52b2
#
_cell.length_a   1.000
_cell.length_b   1.000
_cell.length_c   1.000
_cell.angle_alpha   90.00
_cell.angle_beta   90.00
_cell.angle_gamma   90.00
#
_symmetry.space_group_name_H-M   'P 1'
#
loop_
_entity.id
_entity.type
_entity.pdbx_description
1 polymer ?
#
loop_
_entity_poly.entity_id
_entity_poly.type
_entity_poly.pdbx_seq_one_letter_code
_entity_poly.pdbx_strand_id
1 'polypeptide(L)'
;MLIIIISILGVIFLITWGVITYLGRSQTLSVKSVENLNKDLYLIHLTKPDNMTWKSGSFAKIELADTKESQQNVSDTVSGATRNSKGKEQKSRWLTIASNPDEGEILILTHNSGSFYKKTLADLTAGTEVKMSWLDSGLSLADDKEVLVCFASDVGIAAIRPIIKELEGKREIILSHLDKGVTVFNEELIELANKTTNLIYKTDTDLSQSKETLKNAIDKYENKATYFLAGQPDDVKLMKTFLKDNGIDSKNIKSSSFRGLK
;
A
#
# COMPACT_ATOMS: atom_id res chain seq x y z
N MET A 1 -3.99 33.55 -34.67
CA MET A 1 -4.38 32.20 -34.24
C MET A 1 -3.15 31.37 -33.78
N LEU A 2 -2.12 31.23 -34.61
CA LEU A 2 -0.91 30.43 -34.27
C LEU A 2 -0.22 30.89 -32.97
N ILE A 3 -0.02 32.19 -32.77
CA ILE A 3 0.63 32.76 -31.56
C ILE A 3 -0.16 32.42 -30.29
N ILE A 4 -1.49 32.47 -30.34
CA ILE A 4 -2.35 32.13 -29.18
C ILE A 4 -2.20 30.64 -28.82
N ILE A 5 -2.15 29.76 -29.83
CA ILE A 5 -1.97 28.32 -29.61
C ILE A 5 -0.61 28.05 -28.99
N ILE A 6 0.47 28.68 -29.48
CA ILE A 6 1.82 28.54 -28.93
C ILE A 6 1.87 29.03 -27.47
N SER A 7 1.22 30.16 -27.15
CA SER A 7 1.15 30.71 -25.81
C SER A 7 0.43 29.75 -24.83
N ILE A 8 -0.70 29.17 -25.26
CA ILE A 8 -1.46 28.20 -24.45
C ILE A 8 -0.61 26.93 -24.19
N LEU A 9 0.05 26.39 -25.21
CA LEU A 9 0.94 25.24 -25.06
C LEU A 9 2.11 25.53 -24.12
N GLY A 10 2.68 26.75 -24.19
CA GLY A 10 3.75 27.19 -23.27
C GLY A 10 3.28 27.24 -21.82
N VAL A 11 2.09 27.77 -21.57
CA VAL A 11 1.51 27.82 -20.21
C VAL A 11 1.23 26.41 -19.67
N ILE A 12 0.65 25.53 -20.50
CA ILE A 12 0.40 24.12 -20.11
C ILE A 12 1.71 23.43 -19.77
N PHE A 13 2.76 23.63 -20.60
CA PHE A 13 4.10 23.06 -20.33
C PHE A 13 4.67 23.54 -19.01
N LEU A 14 4.61 24.85 -18.71
CA LEU A 14 5.12 25.41 -17.46
C LEU A 14 4.35 24.90 -16.23
N ILE A 15 3.03 24.78 -16.32
CA ILE A 15 2.20 24.23 -15.24
C ILE A 15 2.57 22.75 -15.03
N THR A 16 2.66 21.96 -16.10
CA THR A 16 2.99 20.54 -16.02
C THR A 16 4.40 20.34 -15.44
N TRP A 17 5.37 21.14 -15.89
CA TRP A 17 6.72 21.14 -15.35
C TRP A 17 6.75 21.50 -13.85
N GLY A 18 6.01 22.54 -13.45
CA GLY A 18 5.88 22.94 -12.05
C GLY A 18 5.27 21.85 -11.18
N VAL A 19 4.22 21.17 -11.65
CA VAL A 19 3.60 20.04 -10.95
C VAL A 19 4.57 18.86 -10.82
N ILE A 20 5.27 18.49 -11.90
CA ILE A 20 6.25 17.39 -11.88
C ILE A 20 7.38 17.69 -10.90
N THR A 21 7.92 18.92 -10.89
CA THR A 21 8.98 19.32 -9.96
C THR A 21 8.49 19.36 -8.51
N TYR A 22 7.26 19.78 -8.27
CA TYR A 22 6.66 19.78 -6.94
C TYR A 22 6.45 18.36 -6.41
N LEU A 23 5.84 17.48 -7.21
CA LEU A 23 5.60 16.08 -6.84
C LEU A 23 6.90 15.28 -6.69
N GLY A 24 7.95 15.65 -7.43
CA GLY A 24 9.28 15.02 -7.35
C GLY A 24 10.12 15.46 -6.14
N ARG A 25 9.66 16.44 -5.35
CA ARG A 25 10.39 16.85 -4.14
C ARG A 25 10.43 15.69 -3.14
N SER A 26 11.63 15.25 -2.82
CA SER A 26 11.85 14.23 -1.80
C SER A 26 11.90 14.85 -0.42
N GLN A 27 11.30 14.17 0.56
CA GLN A 27 11.45 14.46 1.98
C GLN A 27 12.32 13.37 2.61
N THR A 28 13.25 13.78 3.45
CA THR A 28 14.07 12.86 4.25
C THR A 28 13.31 12.49 5.50
N LEU A 29 13.16 11.19 5.72
CA LEU A 29 12.50 10.60 6.87
C LEU A 29 13.52 9.75 7.63
N SER A 30 13.40 9.68 8.95
CA SER A 30 14.23 8.82 9.78
C SER A 30 13.46 7.54 10.14
N VAL A 31 14.14 6.41 10.12
CA VAL A 31 13.60 5.15 10.64
C VAL A 31 13.49 5.24 12.17
N LYS A 32 12.32 4.98 12.72
CA LYS A 32 12.08 4.88 14.17
C LYS A 32 12.39 3.47 14.66
N SER A 33 11.81 2.48 13.98
CA SER A 33 12.02 1.05 14.25
C SER A 33 11.70 0.20 13.03
N VAL A 34 12.20 -1.02 13.02
CA VAL A 34 11.84 -2.07 12.07
C VAL A 34 11.46 -3.30 12.88
N GLU A 35 10.23 -3.75 12.72
CA GLU A 35 9.70 -4.92 13.40
C GLU A 35 9.62 -6.10 12.44
N ASN A 36 10.19 -7.23 12.82
CA ASN A 36 10.00 -8.50 12.12
C ASN A 36 8.75 -9.18 12.69
N LEU A 37 7.68 -9.21 11.92
CA LEU A 37 6.40 -9.79 12.34
C LEU A 37 6.36 -11.31 12.13
N ASN A 38 7.02 -11.81 11.08
CA ASN A 38 7.15 -13.23 10.78
C ASN A 38 8.16 -13.42 9.64
N LYS A 39 9.03 -14.44 9.72
CA LYS A 39 10.02 -14.85 8.70
C LYS A 39 10.56 -13.73 7.79
N ASP A 40 9.74 -13.27 6.86
CA ASP A 40 10.06 -12.28 5.83
C ASP A 40 9.14 -11.06 5.80
N LEU A 41 8.22 -10.95 6.77
CA LEU A 41 7.27 -9.84 6.88
C LEU A 41 7.74 -8.81 7.91
N TYR A 42 7.83 -7.56 7.48
CA TYR A 42 8.36 -6.45 8.27
C TYR A 42 7.39 -5.27 8.32
N LEU A 43 7.28 -4.67 9.49
CA LEU A 43 6.63 -3.39 9.71
C LEU A 43 7.70 -2.33 10.01
N ILE A 44 7.76 -1.30 9.20
CA ILE A 44 8.77 -0.24 9.28
C ILE A 44 8.08 1.04 9.72
N HIS A 45 8.59 1.61 10.80
CA HIS A 45 8.13 2.87 11.39
C HIS A 45 9.05 3.99 10.94
N LEU A 46 8.51 5.00 10.28
CA LEU A 46 9.24 6.19 9.84
C LEU A 46 8.70 7.44 10.54
N THR A 47 9.57 8.41 10.76
CA THR A 47 9.16 9.71 11.28
C THR A 47 8.23 10.42 10.29
N LYS A 48 7.19 11.07 10.80
CA LYS A 48 6.33 11.95 10.02
C LYS A 48 6.79 13.39 10.22
N PRO A 49 7.11 14.13 9.15
CA PRO A 49 7.30 15.59 9.23
C PRO A 49 5.98 16.30 9.62
N ASP A 50 6.06 17.35 10.44
CA ASP A 50 4.89 18.04 10.99
C ASP A 50 3.88 18.55 9.94
N ASN A 51 4.42 19.03 8.81
CA ASN A 51 3.63 19.59 7.72
C ASN A 51 3.23 18.56 6.65
N MET A 52 3.52 17.27 6.88
CA MET A 52 3.22 16.22 5.92
C MET A 52 1.84 15.64 6.15
N THR A 53 1.07 15.54 5.08
CA THR A 53 -0.25 14.91 5.07
C THR A 53 -0.40 14.03 3.83
N TRP A 54 -1.27 13.05 3.91
CA TRP A 54 -1.65 12.14 2.81
C TRP A 54 -3.07 11.64 3.00
N LYS A 55 -3.64 11.06 1.96
CA LYS A 55 -4.95 10.39 2.03
C LYS A 55 -4.77 8.92 2.41
N SER A 56 -5.74 8.35 3.11
CA SER A 56 -5.76 6.91 3.41
C SER A 56 -5.63 6.07 2.16
N GLY A 57 -4.82 5.00 2.22
CA GLY A 57 -4.50 4.16 1.06
C GLY A 57 -3.49 4.76 0.08
N SER A 58 -2.82 5.85 0.45
CA SER A 58 -1.73 6.43 -0.36
C SER A 58 -0.53 5.51 -0.43
N PHE A 59 0.24 5.69 -1.48
CA PHE A 59 1.54 5.07 -1.66
C PHE A 59 2.58 6.11 -2.06
N ALA A 60 3.84 5.83 -1.77
CA ALA A 60 4.95 6.72 -2.04
C ALA A 60 6.16 5.96 -2.56
N LYS A 61 7.03 6.67 -3.25
CA LYS A 61 8.32 6.13 -3.68
C LYS A 61 9.33 6.31 -2.55
N ILE A 62 9.78 5.21 -1.96
CA ILE A 62 10.80 5.19 -0.92
C ILE A 62 12.15 4.84 -1.56
N GLU A 63 13.14 5.68 -1.33
CA GLU A 63 14.51 5.53 -1.78
C GLU A 63 15.43 5.36 -0.57
N LEU A 64 16.27 4.34 -0.60
CA LEU A 64 17.27 4.08 0.44
C LEU A 64 18.46 5.00 0.23
N ALA A 65 19.02 5.56 1.32
CA ALA A 65 20.24 6.35 1.25
C ALA A 65 21.42 5.51 0.73
N ASP A 66 22.37 6.15 0.06
CA ASP A 66 23.61 5.51 -0.37
C ASP A 66 24.47 5.21 0.87
N THR A 67 24.33 4.03 1.44
CA THR A 67 25.28 3.54 2.44
C THR A 67 26.59 3.19 1.74
N LYS A 68 27.63 4.00 1.95
CA LYS A 68 28.98 3.78 1.39
C LYS A 68 29.60 2.43 1.81
N GLU A 69 29.06 1.78 2.85
CA GLU A 69 29.52 0.48 3.34
C GLU A 69 29.08 -0.72 2.51
N SER A 70 28.03 -0.59 1.69
CA SER A 70 27.51 -1.70 0.87
C SER A 70 28.40 -1.99 -0.36
N GLN A 71 29.38 -1.14 -0.67
CA GLN A 71 30.27 -1.35 -1.81
C GLN A 71 31.55 -2.13 -1.48
N GLN A 72 31.88 -2.33 -0.22
CA GLN A 72 33.17 -2.95 0.18
C GLN A 72 33.12 -4.47 0.38
N ASN A 73 31.95 -5.09 0.55
CA ASN A 73 31.84 -6.51 0.86
C ASN A 73 31.45 -7.44 -0.31
N VAL A 74 31.45 -6.95 -1.56
CA VAL A 74 31.13 -7.77 -2.75
C VAL A 74 32.36 -8.08 -3.61
N SER A 75 33.58 -7.61 -3.24
CA SER A 75 34.75 -7.79 -4.09
C SER A 75 35.57 -9.07 -3.86
N ASP A 76 35.33 -9.83 -2.78
CA ASP A 76 36.14 -11.03 -2.51
C ASP A 76 35.27 -12.24 -2.20
N THR A 77 34.83 -12.94 -3.20
CA THR A 77 34.61 -14.38 -3.33
C THR A 77 33.52 -14.66 -4.38
N VAL A 78 33.89 -14.98 -5.57
CA VAL A 78 33.49 -16.11 -6.41
C VAL A 78 33.97 -15.87 -7.85
N SER A 79 35.09 -16.46 -8.18
CA SER A 79 35.46 -16.74 -9.57
C SER A 79 34.47 -17.76 -10.13
N GLY A 80 33.75 -17.40 -11.18
CA GLY A 80 33.04 -18.34 -12.02
C GLY A 80 31.52 -18.24 -12.02
N ALA A 81 30.96 -17.13 -12.50
CA ALA A 81 29.63 -17.14 -13.12
C ALA A 81 29.52 -15.96 -14.08
N THR A 82 29.10 -16.30 -15.26
CA THR A 82 28.90 -15.49 -16.45
C THR A 82 28.27 -14.12 -16.16
N ARG A 83 29.00 -13.04 -16.43
CA ARG A 83 28.49 -11.67 -16.48
C ARG A 83 27.46 -11.57 -17.61
N ASN A 84 26.18 -11.50 -17.25
CA ASN A 84 25.17 -10.98 -18.15
C ASN A 84 24.44 -9.79 -17.49
N SER A 85 24.56 -8.66 -18.19
CA SER A 85 23.72 -7.47 -18.21
C SER A 85 23.54 -6.65 -16.92
N LYS A 86 24.16 -5.46 -16.93
CA LYS A 86 23.68 -4.14 -16.42
C LYS A 86 22.36 -4.16 -15.63
N GLY A 87 22.33 -4.80 -14.49
CA GLY A 87 21.30 -4.58 -13.48
C GLY A 87 21.69 -3.38 -12.65
N LYS A 88 21.24 -2.17 -13.02
CA LYS A 88 21.27 -1.01 -12.13
C LYS A 88 20.42 -1.40 -10.93
N GLU A 89 21.03 -1.65 -9.78
CA GLU A 89 20.33 -1.98 -8.55
C GLU A 89 19.27 -0.91 -8.27
N GLN A 90 18.03 -1.32 -8.21
CA GLN A 90 16.93 -0.38 -8.06
C GLN A 90 16.88 0.08 -6.59
N LYS A 91 17.37 1.30 -6.32
CA LYS A 91 17.46 1.88 -4.99
C LYS A 91 16.12 2.37 -4.43
N SER A 92 15.05 2.33 -5.20
CA SER A 92 13.74 2.84 -4.79
C SER A 92 12.60 1.92 -5.23
N ARG A 93 11.52 1.92 -4.44
CA ARG A 93 10.28 1.19 -4.70
C ARG A 93 9.06 2.02 -4.30
N TRP A 94 7.97 1.76 -4.97
CA TRP A 94 6.65 2.21 -4.54
C TRP A 94 6.16 1.33 -3.40
N LEU A 95 5.85 1.93 -2.26
CA LEU A 95 5.36 1.26 -1.06
C LEU A 95 4.09 1.94 -0.58
N THR A 96 3.14 1.15 -0.09
CA THR A 96 1.88 1.63 0.47
C THR A 96 2.09 2.10 1.89
N ILE A 97 1.49 3.24 2.24
CA ILE A 97 1.47 3.78 3.60
C ILE A 97 0.33 3.13 4.35
N ALA A 98 0.64 2.45 5.45
CA ALA A 98 -0.30 1.71 6.27
C ALA A 98 -0.87 2.52 7.45
N SER A 99 -0.50 3.79 7.57
CA SER A 99 -0.96 4.72 8.62
C SER A 99 -1.73 5.90 8.07
N ASN A 100 -2.49 6.57 8.93
CA ASN A 100 -3.08 7.87 8.67
C ASN A 100 -2.17 9.02 9.16
N PRO A 101 -2.29 10.23 8.62
CA PRO A 101 -1.47 11.37 9.04
C PRO A 101 -1.57 11.75 10.52
N ASP A 102 -2.71 11.50 11.15
CA ASP A 102 -3.00 11.76 12.56
C ASP A 102 -2.37 10.75 13.53
N GLU A 103 -1.87 9.63 13.03
CA GLU A 103 -1.11 8.65 13.83
C GLU A 103 0.31 9.12 14.19
N GLY A 104 0.78 10.24 13.62
CA GLY A 104 2.07 10.83 13.97
C GLY A 104 3.30 10.10 13.43
N GLU A 105 3.10 9.05 12.62
CA GLU A 105 4.15 8.28 11.99
C GLU A 105 3.72 7.70 10.64
N ILE A 106 4.70 7.28 9.86
CA ILE A 106 4.46 6.60 8.59
C ILE A 106 4.81 5.12 8.77
N LEU A 107 3.82 4.26 8.58
CA LEU A 107 3.96 2.81 8.64
C LEU A 107 4.08 2.22 7.23
N ILE A 108 5.07 1.36 7.04
CA ILE A 108 5.26 0.60 5.79
C ILE A 108 5.28 -0.89 6.11
N LEU A 109 4.30 -1.62 5.58
CA LEU A 109 4.23 -3.08 5.70
C LEU A 109 4.77 -3.72 4.42
N THR A 110 5.73 -4.64 4.55
CA THR A 110 6.38 -5.22 3.37
C THR A 110 7.03 -6.57 3.65
N HIS A 111 7.08 -7.43 2.61
CA HIS A 111 7.89 -8.64 2.62
C HIS A 111 9.33 -8.37 2.18
N ASN A 112 10.28 -9.09 2.78
CA ASN A 112 11.63 -9.23 2.26
C ASN A 112 11.64 -10.33 1.18
N SER A 113 11.41 -9.94 -0.07
CA SER A 113 11.39 -10.86 -1.22
C SER A 113 12.79 -11.31 -1.69
N GLY A 114 13.83 -11.06 -0.89
CA GLY A 114 15.21 -11.43 -1.23
C GLY A 114 15.91 -10.47 -2.21
N SER A 115 15.22 -9.48 -2.79
CA SER A 115 15.86 -8.45 -3.60
C SER A 115 16.77 -7.56 -2.74
N PHE A 116 17.83 -7.02 -3.33
CA PHE A 116 18.74 -6.11 -2.62
C PHE A 116 17.99 -5.00 -1.87
N TYR A 117 17.08 -4.29 -2.55
CA TYR A 117 16.27 -3.24 -1.95
C TYR A 117 15.49 -3.73 -0.71
N LYS A 118 14.84 -4.89 -0.80
CA LYS A 118 13.99 -5.42 0.27
C LYS A 118 14.81 -5.94 1.46
N LYS A 119 15.98 -6.54 1.18
CA LYS A 119 16.94 -6.92 2.23
C LYS A 119 17.43 -5.69 2.97
N THR A 120 17.95 -4.70 2.24
CA THR A 120 18.42 -3.45 2.84
C THR A 120 17.33 -2.73 3.63
N LEU A 121 16.09 -2.73 3.11
CA LEU A 121 14.94 -2.13 3.80
C LEU A 121 14.61 -2.85 5.12
N ALA A 122 14.72 -4.18 5.15
CA ALA A 122 14.49 -4.99 6.35
C ALA A 122 15.64 -4.85 7.40
N ASP A 123 16.85 -4.53 6.94
CA ASP A 123 18.04 -4.39 7.77
C ASP A 123 18.25 -2.95 8.27
N LEU A 124 17.33 -2.02 7.97
CA LEU A 124 17.43 -0.65 8.46
C LEU A 124 17.37 -0.59 9.98
N THR A 125 18.16 0.31 10.55
CA THR A 125 18.20 0.55 12.00
C THR A 125 17.62 1.91 12.33
N ALA A 126 17.21 2.10 13.59
CA ALA A 126 16.73 3.40 14.08
C ALA A 126 17.76 4.50 13.80
N GLY A 127 17.28 5.66 13.34
CA GLY A 127 18.10 6.79 12.94
C GLY A 127 18.57 6.76 11.48
N THR A 128 18.42 5.64 10.75
CA THR A 128 18.76 5.59 9.33
C THR A 128 17.82 6.49 8.54
N GLU A 129 18.37 7.25 7.59
CA GLU A 129 17.58 8.12 6.72
C GLU A 129 17.10 7.39 5.46
N VAL A 130 15.87 7.64 5.06
CA VAL A 130 15.29 7.27 3.77
C VAL A 130 14.68 8.49 3.11
N LYS A 131 14.62 8.51 1.78
CA LYS A 131 13.96 9.59 1.05
C LYS A 131 12.60 9.13 0.55
N MET A 132 11.59 9.92 0.80
CA MET A 132 10.23 9.69 0.30
C MET A 132 9.86 10.77 -0.71
N SER A 133 9.34 10.34 -1.85
CA SER A 133 8.91 11.23 -2.93
C SER A 133 7.66 10.66 -3.62
N TRP A 134 7.04 11.45 -4.50
CA TRP A 134 5.93 11.00 -5.33
C TRP A 134 4.77 10.38 -4.51
N LEU A 135 4.33 11.12 -3.48
CA LEU A 135 3.16 10.73 -2.70
C LEU A 135 1.91 10.79 -3.58
N ASP A 136 1.23 9.66 -3.74
CA ASP A 136 0.03 9.55 -4.55
C ASP A 136 -1.08 8.82 -3.79
N SER A 137 -2.31 9.23 -3.98
CA SER A 137 -3.49 8.56 -3.45
C SER A 137 -4.06 7.63 -4.51
N GLY A 138 -3.62 6.37 -4.52
CA GLY A 138 -4.06 5.36 -5.50
C GLY A 138 -5.53 4.97 -5.39
N LEU A 139 -6.23 5.41 -4.34
CA LEU A 139 -7.61 5.06 -4.10
C LEU A 139 -8.47 6.28 -3.83
N SER A 140 -9.29 6.65 -4.81
CA SER A 140 -10.43 7.52 -4.58
C SER A 140 -11.64 6.63 -4.27
N LEU A 141 -12.05 6.57 -3.02
CA LEU A 141 -13.36 6.03 -2.66
C LEU A 141 -14.40 7.07 -3.13
N ALA A 142 -15.33 6.65 -3.96
CA ALA A 142 -16.47 7.49 -4.30
C ALA A 142 -17.27 7.76 -3.01
N ASP A 143 -17.54 9.02 -2.73
CA ASP A 143 -18.23 9.42 -1.49
C ASP A 143 -19.73 9.11 -1.51
N ASP A 144 -20.25 8.53 -2.62
CA ASP A 144 -21.66 8.30 -2.87
C ASP A 144 -22.20 6.97 -2.30
N LYS A 145 -21.34 6.09 -1.78
CA LYS A 145 -21.73 4.77 -1.26
C LYS A 145 -21.66 4.74 0.27
N GLU A 146 -22.75 4.26 0.88
CA GLU A 146 -22.85 4.14 2.35
C GLU A 146 -22.06 2.94 2.92
N VAL A 147 -21.81 1.92 2.09
CA VAL A 147 -21.18 0.66 2.52
C VAL A 147 -19.89 0.43 1.77
N LEU A 148 -18.85 0.05 2.51
CA LEU A 148 -17.56 -0.37 2.00
C LEU A 148 -17.31 -1.85 2.35
N VAL A 149 -17.16 -2.69 1.33
CA VAL A 149 -16.82 -4.11 1.48
C VAL A 149 -15.36 -4.31 1.08
N CYS A 150 -14.54 -4.72 2.03
CA CYS A 150 -13.10 -4.89 1.84
C CYS A 150 -12.70 -6.36 1.84
N PHE A 151 -11.76 -6.71 0.98
CA PHE A 151 -10.99 -7.94 1.06
C PHE A 151 -9.51 -7.60 1.13
N ALA A 152 -8.83 -8.10 2.14
CA ALA A 152 -7.39 -8.00 2.30
C ALA A 152 -6.75 -9.38 2.26
N SER A 153 -5.66 -9.55 1.50
CA SER A 153 -4.77 -10.68 1.64
C SER A 153 -3.33 -10.19 1.84
N ASP A 154 -2.64 -10.80 2.81
CA ASP A 154 -1.23 -10.50 3.09
C ASP A 154 -1.01 -9.00 3.37
N VAL A 155 0.02 -8.37 2.78
CA VAL A 155 0.30 -6.93 2.93
C VAL A 155 -0.80 -6.01 2.38
N GLY A 156 -1.83 -6.55 1.76
CA GLY A 156 -2.99 -5.78 1.29
C GLY A 156 -3.69 -5.01 2.38
N ILE A 157 -3.61 -5.50 3.62
CA ILE A 157 -4.17 -4.79 4.78
C ILE A 157 -3.56 -3.40 4.97
N ALA A 158 -2.32 -3.16 4.50
CA ALA A 158 -1.68 -1.85 4.54
C ALA A 158 -2.45 -0.75 3.81
N ALA A 159 -3.17 -1.10 2.73
CA ALA A 159 -4.00 -0.14 2.01
C ALA A 159 -5.39 0.04 2.64
N ILE A 160 -5.89 -0.97 3.34
CA ILE A 160 -7.26 -1.00 3.87
C ILE A 160 -7.33 -0.44 5.29
N ARG A 161 -6.37 -0.77 6.15
CA ARG A 161 -6.34 -0.30 7.54
C ARG A 161 -6.53 1.23 7.69
N PRO A 162 -5.74 2.08 7.01
CA PRO A 162 -5.92 3.53 7.16
C PRO A 162 -7.30 4.02 6.68
N ILE A 163 -7.89 3.37 5.68
CA ILE A 163 -9.23 3.68 5.20
C ILE A 163 -10.29 3.34 6.26
N ILE A 164 -10.17 2.19 6.92
CA ILE A 164 -11.07 1.79 8.00
C ILE A 164 -11.00 2.80 9.14
N LYS A 165 -9.82 3.20 9.56
CA LYS A 165 -9.62 4.21 10.62
C LYS A 165 -10.19 5.58 10.25
N GLU A 166 -10.03 6.02 9.00
CA GLU A 166 -10.59 7.29 8.52
C GLU A 166 -12.13 7.27 8.49
N LEU A 167 -12.72 6.12 8.17
CA LEU A 167 -14.17 5.93 8.03
C LEU A 167 -14.84 5.40 9.30
N GLU A 168 -14.11 5.27 10.41
CA GLU A 168 -14.63 4.84 11.69
C GLU A 168 -15.84 5.71 12.10
N GLY A 169 -16.97 5.06 12.42
CA GLY A 169 -18.21 5.74 12.81
C GLY A 169 -18.94 6.50 11.68
N LYS A 170 -18.38 6.56 10.47
CA LYS A 170 -18.95 7.33 9.35
C LYS A 170 -19.63 6.47 8.29
N ARG A 171 -19.23 5.21 8.16
CA ARG A 171 -19.68 4.32 7.09
C ARG A 171 -19.73 2.88 7.58
N GLU A 172 -20.68 2.10 7.10
CA GLU A 172 -20.67 0.66 7.36
C GLU A 172 -19.54 -0.01 6.57
N ILE A 173 -18.71 -0.79 7.27
CA ILE A 173 -17.53 -1.45 6.70
C ILE A 173 -17.59 -2.94 7.00
N ILE A 174 -17.37 -3.75 5.99
CA ILE A 174 -17.19 -5.20 6.10
C ILE A 174 -15.78 -5.52 5.63
N LEU A 175 -14.96 -6.12 6.48
CA LEU A 175 -13.61 -6.55 6.14
C LEU A 175 -13.48 -8.07 6.26
N SER A 176 -13.20 -8.72 5.12
CA SER A 176 -12.66 -10.07 5.03
C SER A 176 -11.13 -9.99 4.97
N HIS A 177 -10.44 -10.46 5.99
CA HIS A 177 -8.98 -10.45 6.08
C HIS A 177 -8.47 -11.90 6.01
N LEU A 178 -7.95 -12.26 4.85
CA LEU A 178 -7.41 -13.60 4.59
C LEU A 178 -6.06 -13.77 5.28
N ASP A 179 -5.98 -14.71 6.21
CA ASP A 179 -4.75 -15.11 6.89
C ASP A 179 -3.80 -15.82 5.91
N LYS A 180 -2.59 -15.32 5.79
CA LYS A 180 -1.48 -15.90 5.01
C LYS A 180 -0.31 -16.31 5.92
N GLY A 181 -0.60 -16.64 7.19
CA GLY A 181 0.37 -17.02 8.21
C GLY A 181 0.63 -15.96 9.29
N VAL A 182 0.29 -14.71 9.00
CA VAL A 182 0.22 -13.61 9.98
C VAL A 182 -0.91 -12.66 9.60
N THR A 183 -1.80 -12.42 10.55
CA THR A 183 -2.88 -11.45 10.40
C THR A 183 -2.43 -10.13 11.04
N VAL A 184 -1.76 -9.29 10.26
CA VAL A 184 -1.19 -8.03 10.73
C VAL A 184 -2.31 -7.06 11.14
N PHE A 185 -2.10 -6.31 12.21
CA PHE A 185 -3.07 -5.38 12.82
C PHE A 185 -4.35 -6.06 13.34
N ASN A 186 -4.31 -7.37 13.58
CA ASN A 186 -5.49 -8.15 13.99
C ASN A 186 -6.10 -7.63 15.29
N GLU A 187 -5.28 -7.43 16.32
CA GLU A 187 -5.75 -6.97 17.64
C GLU A 187 -6.38 -5.57 17.53
N GLU A 188 -5.75 -4.66 16.82
CA GLU A 188 -6.28 -3.31 16.57
C GLU A 188 -7.64 -3.35 15.87
N LEU A 189 -7.78 -4.19 14.84
CA LEU A 189 -9.01 -4.31 14.06
C LEU A 189 -10.13 -4.98 14.85
N ILE A 190 -9.81 -5.96 15.70
CA ILE A 190 -10.78 -6.56 16.64
C ILE A 190 -11.24 -5.53 17.65
N GLU A 191 -10.30 -4.78 18.25
CA GLU A 191 -10.65 -3.73 19.21
C GLU A 191 -11.55 -2.67 18.58
N LEU A 192 -11.22 -2.25 17.36
CA LEU A 192 -12.01 -1.28 16.60
C LEU A 192 -13.41 -1.82 16.29
N ALA A 193 -13.55 -3.07 15.87
CA ALA A 193 -14.84 -3.70 15.61
C ALA A 193 -15.70 -3.85 16.87
N ASN A 194 -15.08 -4.08 18.02
CA ASN A 194 -15.77 -4.14 19.31
C ASN A 194 -16.24 -2.75 19.81
N LYS A 195 -15.52 -1.70 19.44
CA LYS A 195 -15.78 -0.32 19.83
C LYS A 195 -16.89 0.34 18.99
N THR A 196 -17.04 -0.09 17.74
CA THR A 196 -17.93 0.52 16.75
C THR A 196 -18.94 -0.48 16.24
N THR A 197 -20.18 -0.05 16.01
CA THR A 197 -21.23 -0.91 15.45
C THR A 197 -21.18 -0.99 13.91
N ASN A 198 -20.32 -0.22 13.28
CA ASN A 198 -20.25 -0.05 11.83
C ASN A 198 -19.09 -0.78 11.18
N LEU A 199 -18.26 -1.52 11.93
CA LEU A 199 -17.20 -2.37 11.39
C LEU A 199 -17.52 -3.85 11.69
N ILE A 200 -17.71 -4.64 10.64
CA ILE A 200 -17.73 -6.10 10.69
C ILE A 200 -16.37 -6.59 10.22
N TYR A 201 -15.57 -7.09 11.15
CA TYR A 201 -14.25 -7.63 10.86
C TYR A 201 -14.25 -9.16 10.98
N LYS A 202 -13.78 -9.82 9.92
CA LYS A 202 -13.62 -11.28 9.87
C LYS A 202 -12.23 -11.65 9.40
N THR A 203 -11.59 -12.55 10.13
CA THR A 203 -10.37 -13.25 9.70
C THR A 203 -10.77 -14.56 9.05
N ASP A 204 -10.34 -14.76 7.82
CA ASP A 204 -10.64 -15.96 7.03
C ASP A 204 -9.36 -16.80 6.88
N THR A 205 -9.48 -18.11 7.06
CA THR A 205 -8.33 -19.03 6.95
C THR A 205 -8.07 -19.46 5.51
N ASP A 206 -9.06 -19.33 4.65
CA ASP A 206 -8.96 -19.67 3.24
C ASP A 206 -9.87 -18.79 2.35
N LEU A 207 -9.65 -18.87 1.04
CA LEU A 207 -10.41 -18.12 0.06
C LEU A 207 -11.90 -18.49 -0.02
N SER A 208 -12.29 -19.68 0.45
CA SER A 208 -13.71 -20.09 0.48
C SER A 208 -14.47 -19.29 1.53
N GLN A 209 -13.89 -19.12 2.71
CA GLN A 209 -14.47 -18.30 3.78
C GLN A 209 -14.53 -16.82 3.36
N SER A 210 -13.47 -16.32 2.71
CA SER A 210 -13.50 -14.95 2.16
C SER A 210 -14.61 -14.79 1.10
N LYS A 211 -14.81 -15.76 0.23
CA LYS A 211 -15.92 -15.73 -0.74
C LYS A 211 -17.27 -15.76 -0.05
N GLU A 212 -17.43 -16.53 1.02
CA GLU A 212 -18.67 -16.56 1.81
C GLU A 212 -18.94 -15.19 2.44
N THR A 213 -17.93 -14.56 3.05
CA THR A 213 -18.04 -13.22 3.60
C THR A 213 -18.44 -12.19 2.55
N LEU A 214 -17.80 -12.23 1.38
CA LEU A 214 -18.14 -11.35 0.26
C LEU A 214 -19.54 -11.67 -0.30
N LYS A 215 -19.93 -12.95 -0.39
CA LYS A 215 -21.26 -13.35 -0.88
C LYS A 215 -22.38 -12.81 0.00
N ASN A 216 -22.23 -12.92 1.33
CA ASN A 216 -23.18 -12.36 2.28
C ASN A 216 -23.32 -10.83 2.12
N ALA A 217 -22.21 -10.13 1.85
CA ALA A 217 -22.24 -8.71 1.56
C ALA A 217 -22.91 -8.39 0.22
N ILE A 218 -22.65 -9.19 -0.84
CA ILE A 218 -23.30 -9.07 -2.14
C ILE A 218 -24.80 -9.23 -2.01
N ASP A 219 -25.27 -10.28 -1.32
CA ASP A 219 -26.70 -10.57 -1.16
C ASP A 219 -27.44 -9.45 -0.41
N LYS A 220 -26.75 -8.72 0.49
CA LYS A 220 -27.32 -7.62 1.26
C LYS A 220 -27.28 -6.28 0.55
N TYR A 221 -26.18 -5.97 -0.14
CA TYR A 221 -25.89 -4.61 -0.62
C TYR A 221 -25.81 -4.50 -2.13
N GLU A 222 -25.56 -5.60 -2.85
CA GLU A 222 -25.43 -5.61 -4.31
C GLU A 222 -24.53 -4.46 -4.83
N ASN A 223 -24.99 -3.73 -5.82
CA ASN A 223 -24.30 -2.58 -6.41
C ASN A 223 -24.43 -1.28 -5.58
N LYS A 224 -25.03 -1.32 -4.40
CA LYS A 224 -25.08 -0.17 -3.47
C LYS A 224 -23.80 -0.02 -2.65
N ALA A 225 -22.98 -1.06 -2.56
CA ALA A 225 -21.68 -1.03 -1.90
C ALA A 225 -20.53 -0.70 -2.88
N THR A 226 -19.41 -0.20 -2.32
CA THR A 226 -18.11 -0.20 -2.98
C THR A 226 -17.32 -1.39 -2.47
N TYR A 227 -16.76 -2.17 -3.40
CA TYR A 227 -15.92 -3.33 -3.10
C TYR A 227 -14.46 -2.97 -3.32
N PHE A 228 -13.65 -3.06 -2.26
CA PHE A 228 -12.22 -2.79 -2.35
C PHE A 228 -11.40 -4.04 -2.05
N LEU A 229 -10.60 -4.45 -3.03
CA LEU A 229 -9.76 -5.65 -2.98
C LEU A 229 -8.28 -5.24 -2.93
N ALA A 230 -7.55 -5.69 -1.92
CA ALA A 230 -6.12 -5.39 -1.80
C ALA A 230 -5.32 -6.63 -1.37
N GLY A 231 -4.16 -6.86 -2.00
CA GLY A 231 -3.30 -7.97 -1.62
C GLY A 231 -2.54 -8.63 -2.76
N GLN A 232 -2.33 -9.94 -2.63
CA GLN A 232 -1.62 -10.72 -3.64
C GLN A 232 -2.37 -10.70 -4.99
N PRO A 233 -1.66 -10.56 -6.12
CA PRO A 233 -2.30 -10.41 -7.43
C PRO A 233 -3.28 -11.51 -7.78
N ASP A 234 -2.95 -12.77 -7.46
CA ASP A 234 -3.81 -13.92 -7.77
C ASP A 234 -5.08 -13.92 -6.92
N ASP A 235 -4.99 -13.61 -5.62
CA ASP A 235 -6.14 -13.49 -4.73
C ASP A 235 -7.06 -12.34 -5.16
N VAL A 236 -6.49 -11.18 -5.44
CA VAL A 236 -7.24 -10.00 -5.92
C VAL A 236 -7.94 -10.29 -7.24
N LYS A 237 -7.26 -10.95 -8.20
CA LYS A 237 -7.84 -11.34 -9.48
C LYS A 237 -9.00 -12.30 -9.29
N LEU A 238 -8.83 -13.31 -8.43
CA LEU A 238 -9.85 -14.31 -8.14
C LEU A 238 -11.10 -13.67 -7.51
N MET A 239 -10.90 -12.80 -6.49
CA MET A 239 -12.02 -12.12 -5.84
C MET A 239 -12.70 -11.11 -6.76
N LYS A 240 -11.95 -10.43 -7.63
CA LYS A 240 -12.53 -9.55 -8.66
C LYS A 240 -13.40 -10.30 -9.65
N THR A 241 -12.97 -11.49 -10.10
CA THR A 241 -13.78 -12.36 -10.95
C THR A 241 -15.02 -12.82 -10.21
N PHE A 242 -14.87 -13.29 -8.96
CA PHE A 242 -15.99 -13.71 -8.13
C PHE A 242 -17.06 -12.63 -7.96
N LEU A 243 -16.68 -11.37 -7.69
CA LEU A 243 -17.62 -10.25 -7.59
C LEU A 243 -18.38 -10.03 -8.89
N LYS A 244 -17.68 -10.05 -10.04
CA LYS A 244 -18.30 -9.86 -11.37
C LYS A 244 -19.27 -10.99 -11.71
N ASP A 245 -18.89 -12.23 -11.44
CA ASP A 245 -19.73 -13.42 -11.69
C ASP A 245 -21.01 -13.41 -10.82
N ASN A 246 -20.98 -12.69 -9.70
CA ASN A 246 -22.12 -12.44 -8.82
C ASN A 246 -22.83 -11.09 -9.09
N GLY A 247 -22.64 -10.49 -10.26
CA GLY A 247 -23.42 -9.35 -10.73
C GLY A 247 -22.93 -7.97 -10.24
N ILE A 248 -21.73 -7.86 -9.67
CA ILE A 248 -21.19 -6.57 -9.25
C ILE A 248 -20.55 -5.82 -10.43
N ASP A 249 -21.02 -4.62 -10.67
CA ASP A 249 -20.52 -3.72 -11.71
C ASP A 249 -19.05 -3.37 -11.49
N SER A 250 -18.25 -3.37 -12.57
CA SER A 250 -16.82 -3.03 -12.52
C SER A 250 -16.52 -1.65 -11.93
N LYS A 251 -17.45 -0.68 -12.05
CA LYS A 251 -17.31 0.68 -11.46
C LYS A 251 -17.31 0.66 -9.94
N ASN A 252 -18.00 -0.32 -9.34
CA ASN A 252 -18.10 -0.50 -7.90
C ASN A 252 -16.94 -1.33 -7.32
N ILE A 253 -16.06 -1.89 -8.18
CA ILE A 253 -14.92 -2.72 -7.77
C ILE A 253 -13.64 -1.91 -7.92
N LYS A 254 -13.00 -1.60 -6.80
CA LYS A 254 -11.67 -1.00 -6.72
C LYS A 254 -10.67 -2.08 -6.33
N SER A 255 -9.46 -2.03 -6.86
CA SER A 255 -8.46 -3.04 -6.52
C SER A 255 -7.04 -2.48 -6.52
N SER A 256 -6.25 -2.94 -5.56
CA SER A 256 -4.82 -2.67 -5.44
C SER A 256 -4.07 -4.00 -5.31
N SER A 257 -3.22 -4.30 -6.28
CA SER A 257 -2.42 -5.53 -6.28
C SER A 257 -0.97 -5.23 -5.97
N PHE A 258 -0.41 -5.92 -5.00
CA PHE A 258 0.96 -5.75 -4.53
C PHE A 258 1.87 -6.70 -5.28
N ARG A 259 2.77 -6.16 -6.12
CA ARG A 259 3.74 -6.94 -6.89
C ARG A 259 5.03 -7.15 -6.09
N GLY A 260 5.70 -8.28 -6.32
CA GLY A 260 6.98 -8.59 -5.68
C GLY A 260 6.87 -9.23 -4.29
N LEU A 261 5.78 -9.93 -4.05
CA LEU A 261 5.53 -10.75 -2.86
C LEU A 261 6.00 -12.22 -3.04
N LYS A 262 6.81 -12.49 -4.08
CA LYS A 262 7.42 -13.82 -4.32
C LYS A 262 8.91 -13.73 -4.18
#